data_1278def6b27d915e35d2ab3352051abf
#
_entry.id   1278def6b27d915e35d2ab3352051abf
#
_cell.length_a   1.000
_cell.length_b   1.000
_cell.length_c   1.000
_cell.angle_alpha   90.00
_cell.angle_beta   90.00
_cell.angle_gamma   90.00
#
_symmetry.space_group_name_H-M   'P 1'
#
loop_
_entity.id
_entity.type
_entity.pdbx_description
1 polymer ?
#
loop_
_entity_poly.entity_id
_entity_poly.type
_entity_poly.pdbx_seq_one_letter_code
_entity_poly.pdbx_strand_id
1 'polypeptide(L)'
;MQLERTKNAKRNILFGFIQKIIGMILPFLLRTVMIYVLGIQYLGINTLFASILSVLSLAELGFGSAMIYAMYKPIAEDDEKTICALLNFYKKCYRVIGLVILAVGLVTTPFITYFIKDSSYPSDINIYVVYLISLVSTVITYFLFAYKASLLTAFQRTDVSSKIGIVVSVLQYAVQIVL
;
A
#
# COMPACT_ATOMS: atom_id res chain seq x y z
N MET A 1 -20.94 -22.38 -2.51
CA MET A 1 -20.57 -21.49 -3.64
C MET A 1 -19.50 -22.17 -4.52
N GLN A 2 -19.81 -22.50 -5.77
CA GLN A 2 -18.80 -23.10 -6.66
C GLN A 2 -17.81 -22.02 -7.10
N LEU A 3 -16.55 -22.16 -6.72
CA LEU A 3 -15.47 -21.27 -7.17
C LEU A 3 -15.18 -21.58 -8.66
N GLU A 4 -15.49 -20.66 -9.55
CA GLU A 4 -15.14 -20.74 -10.98
C GLU A 4 -13.62 -20.55 -11.17
N ARG A 5 -12.82 -21.50 -10.66
CA ARG A 5 -11.36 -21.37 -10.53
C ARG A 5 -10.65 -21.01 -11.83
N THR A 6 -11.00 -21.68 -12.93
CA THR A 6 -10.34 -21.44 -14.23
C THR A 6 -10.67 -20.06 -14.79
N LYS A 7 -11.91 -19.60 -14.66
CA LYS A 7 -12.35 -18.28 -15.13
C LYS A 7 -11.73 -17.17 -14.30
N ASN A 8 -11.73 -17.35 -12.98
CA ASN A 8 -11.09 -16.40 -12.07
C ASN A 8 -9.57 -16.34 -12.30
N ALA A 9 -8.90 -17.48 -12.52
CA ALA A 9 -7.48 -17.52 -12.81
C ALA A 9 -7.11 -16.73 -14.07
N LYS A 10 -7.83 -16.94 -15.18
CA LYS A 10 -7.58 -16.19 -16.43
C LYS A 10 -7.75 -14.68 -16.22
N ARG A 11 -8.80 -14.26 -15.54
CA ARG A 11 -9.04 -12.83 -15.23
C ARG A 11 -7.99 -12.24 -14.31
N ASN A 12 -7.61 -12.97 -13.27
CA ASN A 12 -6.57 -12.55 -12.33
C ASN A 12 -5.23 -12.35 -13.05
N ILE A 13 -4.84 -13.28 -13.93
CA ILE A 13 -3.62 -13.18 -14.72
C ILE A 13 -3.67 -11.95 -15.62
N LEU A 14 -4.75 -11.77 -16.39
CA LEU A 14 -4.87 -10.67 -17.34
C LEU A 14 -4.81 -9.31 -16.62
N PHE A 15 -5.67 -9.08 -15.63
CA PHE A 15 -5.71 -7.81 -14.93
C PHE A 15 -4.49 -7.58 -14.03
N GLY A 16 -3.93 -8.63 -13.45
CA GLY A 16 -2.68 -8.57 -12.70
C GLY A 16 -1.51 -8.17 -13.59
N PHE A 17 -1.43 -8.70 -14.83
CA PHE A 17 -0.40 -8.33 -15.80
C PHE A 17 -0.52 -6.86 -16.22
N ILE A 18 -1.74 -6.42 -16.57
CA ILE A 18 -2.00 -5.02 -16.93
C ILE A 18 -1.62 -4.09 -15.77
N GLN A 19 -2.02 -4.43 -14.55
CA GLN A 19 -1.66 -3.65 -13.35
C GLN A 19 -0.14 -3.56 -13.15
N LYS A 20 0.59 -4.64 -13.39
CA LYS A 20 2.06 -4.66 -13.30
C LYS A 20 2.70 -3.74 -14.32
N ILE A 21 2.25 -3.78 -15.58
CA ILE A 21 2.76 -2.89 -16.64
C ILE A 21 2.50 -1.41 -16.26
N ILE A 22 1.28 -1.08 -15.87
CA ILE A 22 0.92 0.27 -15.43
C ILE A 22 1.75 0.70 -14.23
N GLY A 23 1.92 -0.19 -13.24
CA GLY A 23 2.75 0.04 -12.04
C GLY A 23 4.25 0.17 -12.31
N MET A 24 4.73 -0.17 -13.52
CA MET A 24 6.10 0.10 -13.95
C MET A 24 6.20 1.41 -14.72
N ILE A 25 5.28 1.64 -15.67
CA ILE A 25 5.33 2.78 -16.59
C ILE A 25 5.00 4.09 -15.86
N LEU A 26 3.90 4.14 -15.10
CA LEU A 26 3.45 5.39 -14.48
C LEU A 26 4.44 5.97 -13.45
N PRO A 27 5.03 5.19 -12.53
CA PRO A 27 6.07 5.70 -11.63
C PRO A 27 7.31 6.19 -12.37
N PHE A 28 7.69 5.53 -13.47
CA PHE A 28 8.82 5.96 -14.30
C PHE A 28 8.55 7.33 -14.92
N LEU A 29 7.37 7.52 -15.52
CA LEU A 29 6.96 8.82 -16.08
C LEU A 29 6.93 9.91 -15.00
N LEU A 30 6.32 9.63 -13.84
CA LEU A 30 6.27 10.59 -12.74
C LEU A 30 7.67 10.99 -12.26
N ARG A 31 8.57 10.02 -12.08
CA ARG A 31 9.97 10.32 -11.68
C ARG A 31 10.66 11.22 -12.69
N THR A 32 10.46 10.95 -13.97
CA THR A 32 11.03 11.76 -15.03
C THR A 32 10.50 13.20 -14.97
N VAL A 33 9.19 13.38 -14.86
CA VAL A 33 8.57 14.70 -14.71
C VAL A 33 9.07 15.43 -13.46
N MET A 34 9.09 14.73 -12.30
CA MET A 34 9.58 15.30 -11.04
C MET A 34 11.02 15.81 -11.15
N ILE A 35 11.92 15.08 -11.83
CA ILE A 35 13.32 15.50 -11.99
C ILE A 35 13.38 16.77 -12.86
N TYR A 36 12.60 16.86 -13.93
CA TYR A 36 12.63 18.02 -14.83
C TYR A 36 11.96 19.27 -14.24
N VAL A 37 10.90 19.09 -13.45
CA VAL A 37 10.09 20.21 -12.94
C VAL A 37 10.55 20.65 -11.55
N LEU A 38 10.76 19.71 -10.62
CA LEU A 38 11.06 20.00 -9.23
C LEU A 38 12.55 19.82 -8.89
N GLY A 39 13.25 18.97 -9.64
CA GLY A 39 14.66 18.64 -9.38
C GLY A 39 14.85 17.34 -8.58
N ILE A 40 16.08 16.84 -8.62
CA ILE A 40 16.48 15.56 -8.03
C ILE A 40 16.34 15.54 -6.50
N GLN A 41 16.41 16.68 -5.84
CA GLN A 41 16.34 16.79 -4.37
C GLN A 41 14.96 16.37 -3.84
N TYR A 42 13.88 16.82 -4.49
CA TYR A 42 12.51 16.43 -4.12
C TYR A 42 12.26 14.94 -4.32
N LEU A 43 12.78 14.38 -5.42
CA LEU A 43 12.69 12.94 -5.65
C LEU A 43 13.47 12.16 -4.58
N GLY A 44 14.63 12.66 -4.17
CA GLY A 44 15.44 12.06 -3.10
C GLY A 44 14.69 11.96 -1.78
N ILE A 45 14.05 13.05 -1.36
CA ILE A 45 13.25 13.10 -0.12
C ILE A 45 12.07 12.12 -0.20
N ASN A 46 11.32 12.14 -1.29
CA ASN A 46 10.18 11.23 -1.48
C ASN A 46 10.62 9.75 -1.43
N THR A 47 11.74 9.43 -2.06
CA THR A 47 12.30 8.06 -2.05
C THR A 47 12.79 7.66 -0.65
N LEU A 48 13.41 8.58 0.09
CA LEU A 48 13.85 8.35 1.47
C LEU A 48 12.63 8.03 2.37
N PHE A 49 11.58 8.84 2.31
CA PHE A 49 10.38 8.61 3.12
C PHE A 49 9.68 7.30 2.75
N ALA A 50 9.56 7.01 1.45
CA ALA A 50 9.04 5.73 1.00
C ALA A 50 9.86 4.53 1.54
N SER A 51 11.18 4.67 1.59
CA SER A 51 12.08 3.63 2.14
C SER A 51 11.90 3.45 3.64
N ILE A 52 11.85 4.53 4.42
CA ILE A 52 11.59 4.48 5.87
C ILE A 52 10.23 3.81 6.13
N LEU A 53 9.17 4.25 5.46
CA LEU A 53 7.84 3.70 5.64
C LEU A 53 7.74 2.24 5.19
N SER A 54 8.47 1.82 4.16
CA SER A 54 8.53 0.42 3.74
C SER A 54 9.17 -0.47 4.80
N VAL A 55 10.22 -0.01 5.48
CA VAL A 55 10.83 -0.73 6.61
C VAL A 55 9.84 -0.87 7.77
N LEU A 56 9.09 0.19 8.09
CA LEU A 56 8.05 0.12 9.12
C LEU A 56 6.94 -0.88 8.76
N SER A 57 6.63 -0.98 7.47
CA SER A 57 5.62 -1.93 6.97
C SER A 57 6.07 -3.41 7.01
N LEU A 58 7.35 -3.69 7.29
CA LEU A 58 7.84 -5.06 7.50
C LEU A 58 7.16 -5.74 8.71
N ALA A 59 6.60 -4.97 9.64
CA ALA A 59 5.80 -5.51 10.75
C ALA A 59 4.58 -6.33 10.30
N GLU A 60 4.14 -6.17 9.04
CA GLU A 60 3.04 -6.93 8.44
C GLU A 60 3.49 -8.25 7.79
N LEU A 61 4.81 -8.50 7.65
CA LEU A 61 5.33 -9.65 6.92
C LEU A 61 4.75 -10.98 7.42
N GLY A 62 4.12 -11.70 6.50
CA GLY A 62 3.53 -13.01 6.75
C GLY A 62 2.12 -12.98 7.35
N PHE A 63 1.70 -11.88 7.98
CA PHE A 63 0.38 -11.80 8.59
C PHE A 63 -0.75 -11.88 7.56
N GLY A 64 -0.65 -11.14 6.46
CA GLY A 64 -1.63 -11.16 5.38
C GLY A 64 -1.80 -12.54 4.72
N SER A 65 -0.71 -13.28 4.49
CA SER A 65 -0.75 -14.62 3.92
C SER A 65 -1.36 -15.64 4.88
N ALA A 66 -1.03 -15.58 6.16
CA ALA A 66 -1.63 -16.42 7.20
C ALA A 66 -3.14 -16.21 7.29
N MET A 67 -3.59 -14.96 7.16
CA MET A 67 -5.01 -14.60 7.12
C MET A 67 -5.75 -15.25 5.95
N ILE A 68 -5.19 -15.10 4.75
CA ILE A 68 -5.79 -15.66 3.53
C ILE A 68 -5.91 -17.17 3.67
N TYR A 69 -4.86 -17.82 4.19
CA TYR A 69 -4.88 -19.26 4.42
C TYR A 69 -5.97 -19.70 5.41
N ALA A 70 -6.12 -18.98 6.53
CA ALA A 70 -7.16 -19.28 7.53
C ALA A 70 -8.60 -19.13 6.98
N MET A 71 -8.80 -18.33 5.93
CA MET A 71 -10.11 -18.14 5.30
C MET A 71 -10.49 -19.25 4.30
N TYR A 72 -9.54 -20.04 3.79
CA TYR A 72 -9.84 -21.03 2.74
C TYR A 72 -10.84 -22.10 3.19
N LYS A 73 -10.70 -22.61 4.41
CA LYS A 73 -11.61 -23.65 4.93
C LYS A 73 -13.02 -23.11 5.15
N PRO A 74 -13.24 -22.01 5.89
CA PRO A 74 -14.57 -21.43 6.06
C PRO A 74 -15.25 -21.05 4.72
N ILE A 75 -14.47 -20.57 3.74
CA ILE A 75 -15.02 -20.26 2.41
C ILE A 75 -15.45 -21.52 1.68
N ALA A 76 -14.73 -22.64 1.80
CA ALA A 76 -15.10 -23.93 1.17
C ALA A 76 -16.34 -24.55 1.81
N GLU A 77 -16.56 -24.31 3.10
CA GLU A 77 -17.69 -24.80 3.89
C GLU A 77 -18.90 -23.84 3.89
N ASP A 78 -18.82 -22.71 3.18
CA ASP A 78 -19.82 -21.62 3.17
C ASP A 78 -20.17 -21.10 4.60
N ASP A 79 -19.20 -21.14 5.54
CA ASP A 79 -19.37 -20.68 6.91
C ASP A 79 -19.17 -19.17 7.02
N GLU A 80 -20.21 -18.42 6.71
CA GLU A 80 -20.21 -16.95 6.77
C GLU A 80 -19.91 -16.41 8.17
N LYS A 81 -20.33 -17.11 9.22
CA LYS A 81 -20.10 -16.66 10.61
C LYS A 81 -18.62 -16.66 10.96
N THR A 82 -17.91 -17.73 10.63
CA THR A 82 -16.46 -17.83 10.85
C THR A 82 -15.72 -16.85 9.95
N ILE A 83 -16.11 -16.63 8.70
CA ILE A 83 -15.51 -15.63 7.81
C ILE A 83 -15.65 -14.23 8.42
N CYS A 84 -16.83 -13.84 8.90
CA CYS A 84 -17.06 -12.55 9.54
C CYS A 84 -16.26 -12.40 10.84
N ALA A 85 -16.15 -13.45 11.66
CA ALA A 85 -15.36 -13.44 12.88
C ALA A 85 -13.87 -13.23 12.58
N LEU A 86 -13.32 -13.96 11.60
CA LEU A 86 -11.96 -13.78 11.12
C LEU A 86 -11.72 -12.36 10.61
N LEU A 87 -12.59 -11.81 9.78
CA LEU A 87 -12.46 -10.44 9.28
C LEU A 87 -12.44 -9.40 10.40
N ASN A 88 -13.30 -9.55 11.41
CA ASN A 88 -13.31 -8.66 12.58
C ASN A 88 -12.03 -8.78 13.40
N PHE A 89 -11.52 -10.01 13.60
CA PHE A 89 -10.23 -10.24 14.24
C PHE A 89 -9.11 -9.53 13.46
N TYR A 90 -9.06 -9.71 12.15
CA TYR A 90 -8.05 -9.11 11.29
C TYR A 90 -8.11 -7.59 11.28
N LYS A 91 -9.30 -7.02 11.25
CA LYS A 91 -9.50 -5.58 11.39
C LYS A 91 -8.87 -5.04 12.68
N LYS A 92 -9.01 -5.78 13.79
CA LYS A 92 -8.36 -5.41 15.07
C LYS A 92 -6.84 -5.50 14.98
N CYS A 93 -6.31 -6.59 14.41
CA CYS A 93 -4.87 -6.77 14.23
C CYS A 93 -4.27 -5.68 13.34
N TYR A 94 -4.89 -5.36 12.21
CA TYR A 94 -4.41 -4.28 11.33
C TYR A 94 -4.46 -2.90 11.99
N ARG A 95 -5.42 -2.66 12.87
CA ARG A 95 -5.43 -1.43 13.68
C ARG A 95 -4.25 -1.37 14.64
N VAL A 96 -3.93 -2.47 15.30
CA VAL A 96 -2.77 -2.55 16.20
C VAL A 96 -1.47 -2.33 15.39
N ILE A 97 -1.31 -3.01 14.26
CA ILE A 97 -0.16 -2.82 13.36
C ILE A 97 -0.06 -1.35 12.93
N GLY A 98 -1.16 -0.74 12.49
CA GLY A 98 -1.19 0.68 12.11
C GLY A 98 -0.81 1.62 13.25
N LEU A 99 -1.25 1.34 14.48
CA LEU A 99 -0.85 2.11 15.67
C LEU A 99 0.64 1.94 15.99
N VAL A 100 1.19 0.75 15.86
CA VAL A 100 2.63 0.50 16.04
C VAL A 100 3.44 1.26 14.99
N ILE A 101 3.02 1.21 13.71
CA ILE A 101 3.67 1.96 12.63
C ILE A 101 3.60 3.47 12.91
N LEU A 102 2.46 3.97 13.38
CA LEU A 102 2.30 5.37 13.76
C LEU A 102 3.24 5.76 14.91
N ALA A 103 3.28 4.96 15.98
CA ALA A 103 4.12 5.22 17.14
C ALA A 103 5.61 5.23 16.78
N VAL A 104 6.08 4.20 16.06
CA VAL A 104 7.49 4.12 15.62
C VAL A 104 7.79 5.24 14.61
N GLY A 105 6.88 5.53 13.68
CA GLY A 105 7.02 6.63 12.74
C GLY A 105 7.11 8.00 13.42
N LEU A 106 6.35 8.25 14.49
CA LEU A 106 6.47 9.48 15.27
C LEU A 106 7.81 9.55 16.03
N VAL A 107 8.28 8.44 16.58
CA VAL A 107 9.61 8.38 17.24
C VAL A 107 10.73 8.64 16.24
N THR A 108 10.61 8.22 14.99
CA THR A 108 11.61 8.48 13.94
C THR A 108 11.59 9.91 13.41
N THR A 109 10.51 10.68 13.65
CA THR A 109 10.36 12.06 13.17
C THR A 109 11.57 12.97 13.53
N PRO A 110 12.04 13.06 14.77
CA PRO A 110 13.19 13.93 15.12
C PRO A 110 14.50 13.47 14.48
N PHE A 111 14.60 12.21 14.07
CA PHE A 111 15.82 11.67 13.46
C PHE A 111 15.86 11.81 11.92
N ILE A 112 14.82 12.34 11.29
CA ILE A 112 14.72 12.44 9.81
C ILE A 112 15.89 13.23 9.24
N THR A 113 16.26 14.35 9.85
CA THR A 113 17.39 15.18 9.41
C THR A 113 18.71 14.44 9.47
N TYR A 114 18.87 13.47 10.36
CA TYR A 114 20.06 12.63 10.45
C TYR A 114 20.22 11.66 9.26
N PHE A 115 19.11 11.27 8.65
CA PHE A 115 19.11 10.44 7.45
C PHE A 115 19.37 11.21 6.15
N ILE A 116 19.29 12.56 6.20
CA ILE A 116 19.54 13.42 5.04
C ILE A 116 20.99 13.90 5.13
N LYS A 117 21.84 13.34 4.27
CA LYS A 117 23.26 13.73 4.17
C LYS A 117 23.36 15.13 3.58
N ASP A 118 24.26 15.95 4.15
CA ASP A 118 24.69 17.27 3.65
C ASP A 118 23.63 18.37 3.58
N SER A 119 22.52 18.28 4.34
CA SER A 119 21.48 19.32 4.39
C SER A 119 20.99 19.79 3.00
N SER A 120 21.20 18.96 1.98
CA SER A 120 20.85 19.28 0.58
C SER A 120 19.36 19.00 0.30
N TYR A 121 18.49 19.65 1.07
CA TYR A 121 17.06 19.63 0.81
C TYR A 121 16.56 21.04 0.47
N PRO A 122 15.50 21.17 -0.34
CA PRO A 122 14.91 22.45 -0.68
C PRO A 122 14.52 23.23 0.58
N SER A 123 14.88 24.50 0.65
CA SER A 123 14.59 25.36 1.80
C SER A 123 13.11 25.81 1.86
N ASP A 124 12.38 25.57 0.80
CA ASP A 124 10.96 25.95 0.62
C ASP A 124 9.97 24.94 1.22
N ILE A 125 10.43 23.75 1.60
CA ILE A 125 9.58 22.72 2.19
C ILE A 125 9.96 22.39 3.64
N ASN A 126 8.94 22.18 4.47
CA ASN A 126 9.13 21.63 5.80
C ASN A 126 9.13 20.09 5.75
N ILE A 127 10.32 19.50 5.86
CA ILE A 127 10.56 18.06 5.76
C ILE A 127 9.71 17.26 6.75
N TYR A 128 9.56 17.78 7.98
CA TYR A 128 8.78 17.12 9.02
C TYR A 128 7.30 17.02 8.65
N VAL A 129 6.73 18.08 8.05
CA VAL A 129 5.35 18.10 7.62
C VAL A 129 5.14 17.09 6.49
N VAL A 130 6.02 17.07 5.49
CA VAL A 130 5.91 16.12 4.35
C VAL A 130 6.03 14.68 4.83
N TYR A 131 6.94 14.41 5.76
CA TYR A 131 7.06 13.07 6.37
C TYR A 131 5.80 12.67 7.13
N LEU A 132 5.26 13.56 7.96
CA LEU A 132 4.05 13.27 8.73
C LEU A 132 2.84 13.01 7.84
N ILE A 133 2.69 13.75 6.73
CA ILE A 133 1.65 13.50 5.73
C ILE A 133 1.82 12.10 5.14
N SER A 134 3.04 11.71 4.78
CA SER A 134 3.35 10.39 4.23
C SER A 134 3.08 9.28 5.25
N LEU A 135 3.46 9.49 6.52
CA LEU A 135 3.20 8.56 7.62
C LEU A 135 1.70 8.37 7.84
N VAL A 136 0.95 9.46 7.95
CA VAL A 136 -0.51 9.42 8.14
C VAL A 136 -1.20 8.72 6.97
N SER A 137 -0.81 9.01 5.73
CA SER A 137 -1.32 8.35 4.53
C SER A 137 -1.10 6.83 4.58
N THR A 138 0.08 6.39 5.01
CA THR A 138 0.40 4.96 5.19
C THR A 138 -0.48 4.34 6.26
N VAL A 139 -0.60 4.96 7.44
CA VAL A 139 -1.41 4.46 8.55
C VAL A 139 -2.89 4.35 8.18
N ILE A 140 -3.45 5.33 7.46
CA ILE A 140 -4.84 5.30 6.99
C ILE A 140 -5.10 4.04 6.14
N THR A 141 -4.15 3.61 5.32
CA THR A 141 -4.29 2.40 4.50
C THR A 141 -4.50 1.15 5.36
N TYR A 142 -3.79 1.03 6.48
CA TYR A 142 -3.97 -0.07 7.43
C TYR A 142 -5.32 -0.05 8.14
N PHE A 143 -5.84 1.13 8.46
CA PHE A 143 -7.13 1.27 9.12
C PHE A 143 -8.32 0.97 8.23
N LEU A 144 -8.24 1.32 6.93
CA LEU A 144 -9.40 1.31 6.05
C LEU A 144 -9.44 0.12 5.09
N PHE A 145 -8.30 -0.28 4.52
CA PHE A 145 -8.30 -1.11 3.31
C PHE A 145 -7.61 -2.46 3.45
N ALA A 146 -6.56 -2.59 4.25
CA ALA A 146 -5.68 -3.77 4.26
C ALA A 146 -6.44 -5.09 4.49
N TYR A 147 -7.31 -5.16 5.50
CA TYR A 147 -8.06 -6.38 5.82
C TYR A 147 -9.09 -6.78 4.76
N LYS A 148 -9.61 -5.82 3.97
CA LYS A 148 -10.58 -6.09 2.90
C LYS A 148 -9.94 -6.71 1.66
N ALA A 149 -8.71 -6.32 1.35
CA ALA A 149 -7.96 -6.88 0.23
C ALA A 149 -7.69 -8.38 0.42
N SER A 150 -7.43 -8.81 1.66
CA SER A 150 -7.23 -10.22 2.00
C SER A 150 -8.47 -11.08 1.69
N LEU A 151 -9.68 -10.55 1.91
CA LEU A 151 -10.92 -11.24 1.59
C LEU A 151 -11.05 -11.50 0.09
N LEU A 152 -10.80 -10.50 -0.75
CA LEU A 152 -10.85 -10.66 -2.21
C LEU A 152 -9.83 -11.70 -2.70
N THR A 153 -8.65 -11.74 -2.08
CA THR A 153 -7.63 -12.74 -2.40
C THR A 153 -8.06 -14.13 -1.97
N ALA A 154 -8.66 -14.30 -0.78
CA ALA A 154 -9.17 -15.58 -0.29
C ALA A 154 -10.30 -16.14 -1.19
N PHE A 155 -11.17 -15.28 -1.73
CA PHE A 155 -12.18 -15.63 -2.72
C PHE A 155 -11.63 -15.79 -4.15
N GLN A 156 -10.32 -15.72 -4.35
CA GLN A 156 -9.66 -15.79 -5.67
C GLN A 156 -10.16 -14.71 -6.66
N ARG A 157 -10.54 -13.53 -6.14
CA ARG A 157 -11.07 -12.39 -6.91
C ARG A 157 -10.10 -11.21 -6.92
N THR A 158 -8.80 -11.51 -7.10
CA THR A 158 -7.76 -10.48 -7.20
C THR A 158 -7.93 -9.60 -8.44
N ASP A 159 -8.68 -10.06 -9.46
CA ASP A 159 -9.07 -9.26 -10.62
C ASP A 159 -9.80 -7.97 -10.24
N VAL A 160 -10.63 -8.01 -9.18
CA VAL A 160 -11.35 -6.84 -8.69
C VAL A 160 -10.38 -5.82 -8.08
N SER A 161 -9.48 -6.29 -7.22
CA SER A 161 -8.43 -5.43 -6.63
C SER A 161 -7.53 -4.82 -7.70
N SER A 162 -7.15 -5.61 -8.72
CA SER A 162 -6.32 -5.14 -9.83
C SER A 162 -7.02 -4.07 -10.66
N LYS A 163 -8.31 -4.24 -10.97
CA LYS A 163 -9.08 -3.23 -11.70
C LYS A 163 -9.18 -1.91 -10.93
N ILE A 164 -9.53 -1.98 -9.65
CA ILE A 164 -9.58 -0.80 -8.78
C ILE A 164 -8.19 -0.16 -8.70
N GLY A 165 -7.15 -0.95 -8.51
CA GLY A 165 -5.76 -0.47 -8.47
C GLY A 165 -5.33 0.24 -9.74
N ILE A 166 -5.71 -0.27 -10.93
CA ILE A 166 -5.44 0.37 -12.21
C ILE A 166 -6.10 1.75 -12.27
N VAL A 167 -7.40 1.83 -12.00
CA VAL A 167 -8.15 3.10 -12.05
C VAL A 167 -7.58 4.12 -11.07
N VAL A 168 -7.36 3.71 -9.83
CA VAL A 168 -6.80 4.59 -8.79
C VAL A 168 -5.40 5.05 -9.16
N SER A 169 -4.52 4.16 -9.65
CA SER A 169 -3.17 4.54 -10.07
C SER A 169 -3.20 5.54 -11.22
N VAL A 170 -3.98 5.29 -12.27
CA VAL A 170 -4.08 6.21 -13.41
C VAL A 170 -4.55 7.59 -12.96
N LEU A 171 -5.61 7.68 -12.14
CA LEU A 171 -6.11 8.94 -11.62
C LEU A 171 -5.07 9.64 -10.74
N GLN A 172 -4.43 8.92 -9.83
CA GLN A 172 -3.41 9.44 -8.92
C GLN A 172 -2.23 10.04 -9.71
N TYR A 173 -1.67 9.28 -10.65
CA TYR A 173 -0.53 9.75 -11.43
C TYR A 173 -0.91 10.88 -12.38
N ALA A 174 -2.13 10.87 -12.96
CA ALA A 174 -2.63 11.98 -13.76
C ALA A 174 -2.70 13.28 -12.94
N VAL A 175 -3.25 13.22 -11.73
CA VAL A 175 -3.31 14.39 -10.83
C VAL A 175 -1.89 14.85 -10.44
N GLN A 176 -0.98 13.92 -10.11
CA GLN A 176 0.40 14.23 -9.72
C GLN A 176 1.24 14.85 -10.85
N ILE A 177 0.91 14.57 -12.11
CA ILE A 177 1.63 15.15 -13.26
C ILE A 177 1.08 16.54 -13.62
N VAL A 178 -0.22 16.80 -13.35
CA VAL A 178 -0.88 18.08 -13.67
C VAL A 178 -0.64 19.14 -12.60
N LEU A 179 -0.53 18.74 -11.33
CA LEU A 179 -0.23 19.65 -10.19
C LEU A 179 1.26 19.97 -10.09
#